data_be64578daa957e1ada2b0c65235a8bde
#
_entry.id   be64578daa957e1ada2b0c65235a8bde
#
_cell.length_a   1.000
_cell.length_b   1.000
_cell.length_c   1.000
_cell.angle_alpha   90.00
_cell.angle_beta   90.00
_cell.angle_gamma   90.00
#
_symmetry.space_group_name_H-M   'P 1'
#
loop_
_entity.id
_entity.type
_entity.pdbx_description
1 polymer ?
#
loop_
_entity_poly.entity_id
_entity_poly.type
_entity_poly.pdbx_seq_one_letter_code
_entity_poly.pdbx_strand_id
1 'polypeptide(L)'
;MDTIYSRFGALPAGLPPPSIPHVSLARISELLPSAFIIAFLAAVESLLSAIVADRMIGSRHRSGAELLAQGAANLVSPLFGGLPATGAIARTATNVRAGGRTPVAGIVHALVILLISVAVASLAGYLAMPSLAGLLIITAWLMSEPGRWAERMSLRAGDRALFFMTLILTVLSNLTIAIAVGTFAGLALRLLRKEVEPEEWKPADRSKL
;
A
#
# COMPACT_ATOMS: atom_id res chain seq x y z
N MET A 1 22.01 13.01 19.96
CA MET A 1 21.02 12.12 19.32
C MET A 1 21.08 12.34 17.81
N ASP A 2 21.12 11.28 17.02
CA ASP A 2 21.13 11.41 15.57
C ASP A 2 19.78 11.88 15.07
N THR A 3 19.80 12.91 14.24
CA THR A 3 18.64 13.48 13.57
C THR A 3 18.72 13.19 12.07
N ILE A 4 17.63 13.41 11.34
CA ILE A 4 17.65 13.30 9.87
C ILE A 4 18.70 14.25 9.30
N TYR A 5 18.76 15.48 9.80
CA TYR A 5 19.72 16.47 9.35
C TYR A 5 21.18 16.05 9.59
N SER A 6 21.49 15.49 10.77
CA SER A 6 22.86 15.06 11.09
C SER A 6 23.35 13.91 10.21
N ARG A 7 22.42 13.09 9.67
CA ARG A 7 22.74 11.88 8.91
C ARG A 7 22.63 12.08 7.39
N PHE A 8 21.70 12.88 6.93
CA PHE A 8 21.39 13.04 5.49
C PHE A 8 21.59 14.48 4.98
N GLY A 9 21.92 15.42 5.86
CA GLY A 9 22.02 16.84 5.52
C GLY A 9 20.67 17.55 5.44
N ALA A 10 20.67 18.75 4.86
CA ALA A 10 19.47 19.55 4.71
C ALA A 10 18.46 18.89 3.76
N LEU A 11 17.22 18.76 4.22
CA LEU A 11 16.14 18.28 3.36
C LEU A 11 15.80 19.36 2.32
N PRO A 12 15.59 18.98 1.05
CA PRO A 12 15.16 19.93 0.03
C PRO A 12 13.79 20.51 0.38
N ALA A 13 13.66 21.82 0.33
CA ALA A 13 12.38 22.50 0.54
C ALA A 13 11.66 22.63 -0.81
N GLY A 14 10.45 22.10 -0.89
CA GLY A 14 9.59 22.25 -2.05
C GLY A 14 9.59 21.05 -3.03
N LEU A 15 8.79 21.19 -4.08
CA LEU A 15 8.76 20.21 -5.17
C LEU A 15 9.96 20.43 -6.09
N PRO A 16 10.65 19.37 -6.50
CA PRO A 16 11.65 19.45 -7.56
C PRO A 16 11.02 20.00 -8.84
N PRO A 17 11.76 20.74 -9.67
CA PRO A 17 11.25 21.16 -10.97
C PRO A 17 10.90 19.93 -11.82
N PRO A 18 9.82 19.98 -12.60
CA PRO A 18 9.45 18.86 -13.44
C PRO A 18 10.54 18.58 -14.47
N SER A 19 10.93 17.33 -14.58
CA SER A 19 11.94 16.86 -15.53
C SER A 19 11.46 15.59 -16.22
N ILE A 20 11.73 15.48 -17.52
CA ILE A 20 11.42 14.27 -18.27
C ILE A 20 12.57 13.29 -18.07
N PRO A 21 12.31 12.09 -17.50
CA PRO A 21 13.36 11.08 -17.35
C PRO A 21 13.96 10.69 -18.70
N HIS A 22 15.27 10.58 -18.78
CA HIS A 22 15.94 10.07 -19.98
C HIS A 22 15.70 8.57 -20.13
N VAL A 23 14.84 8.22 -21.07
CA VAL A 23 14.46 6.84 -21.36
C VAL A 23 15.13 6.39 -22.65
N SER A 24 15.91 5.28 -22.59
CA SER A 24 16.46 4.60 -23.76
C SER A 24 15.84 3.22 -23.90
N LEU A 25 15.81 2.68 -25.14
CA LEU A 25 15.27 1.34 -25.40
C LEU A 25 16.01 0.27 -24.57
N ALA A 26 17.31 0.40 -24.40
CA ALA A 26 18.10 -0.52 -23.57
C ALA A 26 17.64 -0.48 -22.10
N ARG A 27 17.42 0.72 -21.53
CA ARG A 27 16.89 0.86 -20.17
C ARG A 27 15.48 0.32 -20.03
N ILE A 28 14.63 0.50 -21.04
CA ILE A 28 13.27 -0.07 -20.99
C ILE A 28 13.34 -1.58 -20.89
N SER A 29 14.12 -2.25 -21.75
CA SER A 29 14.22 -3.72 -21.72
C SER A 29 14.80 -4.25 -20.41
N GLU A 30 15.75 -3.55 -19.80
CA GLU A 30 16.33 -3.91 -18.51
C GLU A 30 15.34 -3.76 -17.35
N LEU A 31 14.58 -2.66 -17.33
CA LEU A 31 13.69 -2.32 -16.24
C LEU A 31 12.28 -2.94 -16.36
N LEU A 32 11.92 -3.44 -17.55
CA LEU A 32 10.57 -3.95 -17.84
C LEU A 32 10.10 -5.04 -16.85
N PRO A 33 10.93 -6.05 -16.48
CA PRO A 33 10.51 -7.06 -15.51
C PRO A 33 10.20 -6.45 -14.13
N SER A 34 11.06 -5.56 -13.64
CA SER A 34 10.85 -4.88 -12.36
C SER A 34 9.66 -3.94 -12.39
N ALA A 35 9.48 -3.21 -13.51
CA ALA A 35 8.34 -2.33 -13.70
C ALA A 35 7.01 -3.10 -13.70
N PHE A 36 6.97 -4.26 -14.36
CA PHE A 36 5.78 -5.14 -14.36
C PHE A 36 5.44 -5.62 -12.94
N ILE A 37 6.44 -6.04 -12.17
CA ILE A 37 6.27 -6.49 -10.81
C ILE A 37 5.72 -5.36 -9.92
N ILE A 38 6.30 -4.16 -10.02
CA ILE A 38 5.86 -2.99 -9.26
C ILE A 38 4.43 -2.60 -9.64
N ALA A 39 4.11 -2.58 -10.93
CA ALA A 39 2.77 -2.27 -11.44
C ALA A 39 1.74 -3.28 -10.93
N PHE A 40 2.06 -4.58 -10.96
CA PHE A 40 1.19 -5.63 -10.45
C PHE A 40 0.95 -5.49 -8.94
N LEU A 41 2.02 -5.26 -8.16
CA LEU A 41 1.90 -5.04 -6.71
C LEU A 41 1.06 -3.80 -6.40
N ALA A 42 1.32 -2.69 -7.07
CA ALA A 42 0.58 -1.45 -6.89
C ALA A 42 -0.91 -1.64 -7.22
N ALA A 43 -1.23 -2.36 -8.29
CA ALA A 43 -2.59 -2.66 -8.68
C ALA A 43 -3.32 -3.50 -7.63
N VAL A 44 -2.70 -4.59 -7.16
CA VAL A 44 -3.28 -5.47 -6.14
C VAL A 44 -3.49 -4.72 -4.83
N GLU A 45 -2.50 -3.96 -4.37
CA GLU A 45 -2.58 -3.21 -3.11
C GLU A 45 -3.64 -2.12 -3.16
N SER A 46 -3.72 -1.36 -4.27
CA SER A 46 -4.75 -0.34 -4.46
C SER A 46 -6.16 -0.94 -4.43
N LEU A 47 -6.39 -2.04 -5.16
CA LEU A 47 -7.68 -2.71 -5.16
C LEU A 47 -8.05 -3.31 -3.79
N LEU A 48 -7.08 -3.90 -3.07
CA LEU A 48 -7.31 -4.39 -1.71
C LEU A 48 -7.67 -3.24 -0.76
N SER A 49 -6.99 -2.09 -0.88
CA SER A 49 -7.29 -0.88 -0.11
C SER A 49 -8.71 -0.39 -0.38
N ALA A 50 -9.13 -0.37 -1.65
CA ALA A 50 -10.48 0.00 -2.05
C ALA A 50 -11.53 -0.98 -1.51
N ILE A 51 -11.28 -2.30 -1.56
CA ILE A 51 -12.17 -3.32 -0.99
C ILE A 51 -12.33 -3.14 0.53
N VAL A 52 -11.25 -2.83 1.24
CA VAL A 52 -11.31 -2.57 2.68
C VAL A 52 -12.15 -1.34 2.97
N ALA A 53 -11.98 -0.24 2.21
CA ALA A 53 -12.81 0.95 2.33
C ALA A 53 -14.28 0.63 2.09
N ASP A 54 -14.59 -0.10 1.02
CA ASP A 54 -15.97 -0.50 0.68
C ASP A 54 -16.65 -1.26 1.81
N ARG A 55 -15.94 -2.22 2.41
CA ARG A 55 -16.46 -2.99 3.56
C ARG A 55 -16.74 -2.12 4.78
N MET A 56 -15.92 -1.08 4.99
CA MET A 56 -16.05 -0.20 6.15
C MET A 56 -17.18 0.83 5.99
N ILE A 57 -17.43 1.32 4.75
CA ILE A 57 -18.41 2.39 4.50
C ILE A 57 -19.68 1.91 3.79
N GLY A 58 -19.76 0.62 3.41
CA GLY A 58 -20.90 0.06 2.69
C GLY A 58 -21.02 0.57 1.26
N SER A 59 -19.91 0.85 0.59
CA SER A 59 -19.87 1.33 -0.80
C SER A 59 -19.36 0.25 -1.77
N ARG A 60 -19.26 0.62 -3.03
CA ARG A 60 -18.64 -0.21 -4.07
C ARG A 60 -17.79 0.67 -4.98
N HIS A 61 -16.50 0.41 -5.00
CA HIS A 61 -15.57 1.10 -5.88
C HIS A 61 -15.68 0.61 -7.34
N ARG A 62 -15.14 1.40 -8.26
CA ARG A 62 -14.98 1.03 -9.67
C ARG A 62 -13.55 0.63 -9.91
N SER A 63 -13.26 -0.67 -9.93
CA SER A 63 -11.89 -1.21 -10.05
C SER A 63 -11.12 -0.69 -11.26
N GLY A 64 -11.78 -0.53 -12.42
CA GLY A 64 -11.15 0.04 -13.60
C GLY A 64 -10.76 1.51 -13.44
N ALA A 65 -11.61 2.32 -12.81
CA ALA A 65 -11.31 3.72 -12.54
C ALA A 65 -10.17 3.86 -11.52
N GLU A 66 -10.15 3.02 -10.49
CA GLU A 66 -9.09 2.97 -9.49
C GLU A 66 -7.73 2.69 -10.14
N LEU A 67 -7.64 1.65 -10.98
CA LEU A 67 -6.40 1.29 -11.67
C LEU A 67 -5.94 2.36 -12.67
N LEU A 68 -6.88 3.00 -13.38
CA LEU A 68 -6.54 4.11 -14.28
C LEU A 68 -6.00 5.31 -13.50
N ALA A 69 -6.65 5.67 -12.39
CA ALA A 69 -6.18 6.77 -11.53
C ALA A 69 -4.80 6.47 -10.94
N GLN A 70 -4.58 5.23 -10.47
CA GLN A 70 -3.31 4.76 -9.96
C GLN A 70 -2.21 4.82 -11.05
N GLY A 71 -2.51 4.37 -12.25
CA GLY A 71 -1.61 4.45 -13.40
C GLY A 71 -1.26 5.89 -13.77
N ALA A 72 -2.24 6.78 -13.85
CA ALA A 72 -2.03 8.19 -14.12
C ALA A 72 -1.16 8.87 -13.05
N ALA A 73 -1.40 8.59 -11.77
CA ALA A 73 -0.58 9.11 -10.68
C ALA A 73 0.89 8.66 -10.80
N ASN A 74 1.11 7.38 -11.14
CA ASN A 74 2.45 6.82 -11.32
C ASN A 74 3.15 7.23 -12.62
N LEU A 75 2.43 7.77 -13.59
CA LEU A 75 3.03 8.44 -14.77
C LEU A 75 3.48 9.87 -14.44
N VAL A 76 2.75 10.57 -13.58
CA VAL A 76 3.07 11.96 -13.20
C VAL A 76 4.16 12.01 -12.13
N SER A 77 4.17 11.08 -11.18
CA SER A 77 5.12 11.07 -10.05
C SER A 77 6.60 11.18 -10.49
N PRO A 78 7.10 10.41 -11.46
CA PRO A 78 8.50 10.49 -11.90
C PRO A 78 8.89 11.83 -12.52
N LEU A 79 7.94 12.59 -13.07
CA LEU A 79 8.23 13.93 -13.61
C LEU A 79 8.74 14.89 -12.53
N PHE A 80 8.36 14.66 -11.29
CA PHE A 80 8.81 15.41 -10.11
C PHE A 80 9.82 14.62 -9.27
N GLY A 81 10.48 13.62 -9.84
CA GLY A 81 11.45 12.78 -9.12
C GLY A 81 10.82 11.87 -8.06
N GLY A 82 9.50 11.66 -8.11
CA GLY A 82 8.79 10.82 -7.15
C GLY A 82 8.97 9.33 -7.43
N LEU A 83 8.81 8.54 -6.38
CA LEU A 83 8.78 7.07 -6.45
C LEU A 83 7.39 6.57 -6.84
N PRO A 84 7.28 5.32 -7.35
CA PRO A 84 6.00 4.68 -7.53
C PRO A 84 5.20 4.65 -6.22
N ALA A 85 3.93 5.00 -6.31
CA ALA A 85 3.02 5.07 -5.18
C ALA A 85 1.83 4.12 -5.36
N THR A 86 1.24 3.68 -4.27
CA THR A 86 0.05 2.83 -4.25
C THR A 86 -0.87 3.17 -3.09
N GLY A 87 -2.08 2.63 -3.11
CA GLY A 87 -3.03 2.73 -2.00
C GLY A 87 -2.52 1.95 -0.79
N ALA A 88 -2.55 2.58 0.39
CA ALA A 88 -2.12 1.94 1.62
C ALA A 88 -3.33 1.55 2.48
N ILE A 89 -3.55 0.25 2.68
CA ILE A 89 -4.69 -0.31 3.42
C ILE A 89 -4.83 0.32 4.81
N ALA A 90 -3.73 0.41 5.56
CA ALA A 90 -3.74 0.98 6.91
C ALA A 90 -4.14 2.46 6.93
N ARG A 91 -3.64 3.26 5.98
CA ARG A 91 -4.03 4.67 5.84
C ARG A 91 -5.49 4.82 5.46
N THR A 92 -5.96 4.02 4.51
CA THR A 92 -7.36 4.00 4.08
C THR A 92 -8.28 3.67 5.25
N ALA A 93 -7.98 2.61 6.00
CA ALA A 93 -8.75 2.23 7.18
C ALA A 93 -8.74 3.33 8.26
N THR A 94 -7.60 3.98 8.49
CA THR A 94 -7.48 5.10 9.44
C THR A 94 -8.31 6.30 9.00
N ASN A 95 -8.24 6.66 7.70
CA ASN A 95 -9.02 7.74 7.13
C ASN A 95 -10.53 7.50 7.28
N VAL A 96 -10.99 6.29 6.99
CA VAL A 96 -12.42 5.92 7.14
C VAL A 96 -12.85 5.96 8.61
N ARG A 97 -12.02 5.46 9.54
CA ARG A 97 -12.29 5.55 10.99
C ARG A 97 -12.36 6.99 11.48
N ALA A 98 -11.56 7.89 10.89
CA ALA A 98 -11.60 9.33 11.17
C ALA A 98 -12.78 10.05 10.53
N GLY A 99 -13.67 9.35 9.82
CA GLY A 99 -14.86 9.91 9.18
C GLY A 99 -14.72 10.26 7.69
N GLY A 100 -13.56 9.98 7.08
CA GLY A 100 -13.35 10.19 5.64
C GLY A 100 -14.18 9.22 4.81
N ARG A 101 -15.10 9.77 3.98
CA ARG A 101 -16.02 8.97 3.14
C ARG A 101 -15.97 9.36 1.66
N THR A 102 -15.17 10.35 1.33
CA THR A 102 -15.11 10.92 -0.02
C THR A 102 -13.65 11.10 -0.46
N PRO A 103 -13.38 11.20 -1.77
CA PRO A 103 -12.03 11.49 -2.29
C PRO A 103 -11.45 12.82 -1.79
N VAL A 104 -12.29 13.73 -1.32
CA VAL A 104 -11.88 15.04 -0.78
C VAL A 104 -10.90 14.86 0.39
N ALA A 105 -11.12 13.86 1.25
CA ALA A 105 -10.19 13.56 2.35
C ALA A 105 -8.77 13.23 1.85
N GLY A 106 -8.65 12.47 0.76
CA GLY A 106 -7.37 12.17 0.11
C GLY A 106 -6.71 13.40 -0.51
N ILE A 107 -7.51 14.26 -1.17
CA ILE A 107 -7.01 15.53 -1.76
C ILE A 107 -6.49 16.46 -0.66
N VAL A 108 -7.27 16.65 0.40
CA VAL A 108 -6.85 17.47 1.55
C VAL A 108 -5.58 16.91 2.19
N HIS A 109 -5.49 15.60 2.37
CA HIS A 109 -4.28 14.96 2.88
C HIS A 109 -3.05 15.26 1.99
N ALA A 110 -3.18 15.13 0.67
CA ALA A 110 -2.10 15.41 -0.26
C ALA A 110 -1.68 16.89 -0.23
N LEU A 111 -2.65 17.81 -0.15
CA LEU A 111 -2.37 19.26 -0.03
C LEU A 111 -1.67 19.59 1.29
N VAL A 112 -2.09 19.01 2.40
CA VAL A 112 -1.46 19.20 3.71
C VAL A 112 -0.02 18.70 3.70
N ILE A 113 0.23 17.51 3.15
CA ILE A 113 1.60 16.98 3.02
C ILE A 113 2.46 17.88 2.13
N LEU A 114 1.93 18.35 1.01
CA LEU A 114 2.63 19.30 0.15
C LEU A 114 2.97 20.59 0.89
N LEU A 115 2.01 21.17 1.61
CA LEU A 115 2.20 22.38 2.40
C LEU A 115 3.29 22.19 3.47
N ILE A 116 3.24 21.06 4.19
CA ILE A 116 4.26 20.73 5.19
C ILE A 116 5.64 20.57 4.52
N SER A 117 5.69 19.90 3.38
CA SER A 117 6.95 19.70 2.63
C SER A 117 7.56 21.00 2.14
N VAL A 118 6.74 22.00 1.78
CA VAL A 118 7.22 23.29 1.32
C VAL A 118 7.57 24.22 2.50
N ALA A 119 6.68 24.30 3.52
CA ALA A 119 6.81 25.31 4.58
C ALA A 119 7.65 24.82 5.77
N VAL A 120 7.73 23.52 6.02
CA VAL A 120 8.22 22.95 7.29
C VAL A 120 9.30 21.88 7.09
N ALA A 121 9.75 21.65 5.83
CA ALA A 121 10.77 20.62 5.53
C ALA A 121 12.04 20.76 6.38
N SER A 122 12.48 22.00 6.64
CA SER A 122 13.65 22.28 7.49
C SER A 122 13.48 21.77 8.93
N LEU A 123 12.27 21.85 9.48
CA LEU A 123 11.98 21.34 10.83
C LEU A 123 11.94 19.80 10.87
N ALA A 124 11.54 19.15 9.78
CA ALA A 124 11.57 17.70 9.69
C ALA A 124 13.00 17.13 9.79
N GLY A 125 14.01 17.92 9.42
CA GLY A 125 15.41 17.58 9.60
C GLY A 125 15.82 17.38 11.07
N TYR A 126 15.15 18.00 12.01
CA TYR A 126 15.41 17.87 13.45
C TYR A 126 14.74 16.65 14.10
N LEU A 127 13.95 15.88 13.35
CA LEU A 127 13.37 14.65 13.87
C LEU A 127 14.46 13.65 14.26
N ALA A 128 14.38 13.18 15.51
CA ALA A 128 15.31 12.19 16.03
C ALA A 128 15.08 10.82 15.39
N MET A 129 16.13 10.18 14.89
CA MET A 129 16.06 8.86 14.28
C MET A 129 15.42 7.80 15.18
N PRO A 130 15.69 7.76 16.50
CA PRO A 130 15.02 6.82 17.40
C PRO A 130 13.49 6.99 17.46
N SER A 131 12.99 8.23 17.34
CA SER A 131 11.53 8.49 17.33
C SER A 131 10.88 7.92 16.08
N LEU A 132 11.53 8.02 14.92
CA LEU A 132 11.07 7.42 13.68
C LEU A 132 11.09 5.89 13.76
N ALA A 133 12.15 5.30 14.33
CA ALA A 133 12.22 3.86 14.55
C ALA A 133 11.10 3.37 15.48
N GLY A 134 10.83 4.09 16.57
CA GLY A 134 9.72 3.78 17.47
C GLY A 134 8.36 3.84 16.78
N LEU A 135 8.14 4.87 15.95
CA LEU A 135 6.92 4.99 15.15
C LEU A 135 6.75 3.82 14.18
N LEU A 136 7.82 3.41 13.50
CA LEU A 136 7.79 2.26 12.58
C LEU A 136 7.46 0.96 13.31
N ILE A 137 8.07 0.72 14.49
CA ILE A 137 7.79 -0.47 15.30
C ILE A 137 6.32 -0.51 15.74
N ILE A 138 5.80 0.61 16.25
CA ILE A 138 4.39 0.70 16.66
C ILE A 138 3.46 0.49 15.46
N THR A 139 3.77 1.10 14.33
CA THR A 139 2.97 0.94 13.11
C THR A 139 2.98 -0.52 12.62
N ALA A 140 4.14 -1.18 12.60
CA ALA A 140 4.27 -2.58 12.23
C ALA A 140 3.47 -3.49 13.18
N TRP A 141 3.52 -3.22 14.49
CA TRP A 141 2.73 -3.92 15.49
C TRP A 141 1.22 -3.77 15.26
N LEU A 142 0.75 -2.54 15.04
CA LEU A 142 -0.66 -2.27 14.75
C LEU A 142 -1.11 -2.93 13.44
N MET A 143 -0.26 -2.93 12.41
CA MET A 143 -0.55 -3.58 11.12
C MET A 143 -0.57 -5.11 11.22
N SER A 144 0.14 -5.71 12.17
CA SER A 144 0.12 -7.16 12.38
C SER A 144 -1.23 -7.68 12.90
N GLU A 145 -2.12 -6.77 13.34
CA GLU A 145 -3.44 -7.10 13.90
C GLU A 145 -3.37 -8.23 14.96
N PRO A 146 -2.65 -8.02 16.09
CA PRO A 146 -2.38 -9.09 17.05
C PRO A 146 -3.65 -9.74 17.62
N GLY A 147 -4.75 -8.99 17.72
CA GLY A 147 -6.05 -9.50 18.14
C GLY A 147 -6.67 -10.55 17.21
N ARG A 148 -6.23 -10.61 15.95
CA ARG A 148 -6.74 -11.57 14.94
C ARG A 148 -5.85 -12.79 14.73
N TRP A 149 -4.76 -12.92 15.48
CA TRP A 149 -3.87 -14.06 15.34
C TRP A 149 -4.53 -15.39 15.72
N ALA A 150 -5.39 -15.41 16.75
CA ALA A 150 -6.16 -16.59 17.12
C ALA A 150 -7.07 -17.05 15.99
N GLU A 151 -7.73 -16.13 15.30
CA GLU A 151 -8.55 -16.39 14.10
C GLU A 151 -7.71 -16.97 12.96
N ARG A 152 -6.52 -16.42 12.72
CA ARG A 152 -5.59 -16.93 11.68
C ARG A 152 -5.08 -18.34 12.00
N MET A 153 -4.89 -18.66 13.29
CA MET A 153 -4.50 -20.00 13.74
C MET A 153 -5.62 -21.03 13.60
N SER A 154 -6.89 -20.60 13.64
CA SER A 154 -8.05 -21.46 13.46
C SER A 154 -8.39 -21.76 11.99
N LEU A 155 -7.69 -21.15 11.04
CA LEU A 155 -7.85 -21.43 9.61
C LEU A 155 -7.64 -22.91 9.29
N ARG A 156 -8.27 -23.39 8.20
CA ARG A 156 -8.02 -24.74 7.66
C ARG A 156 -6.52 -24.95 7.40
N ALA A 157 -6.03 -26.17 7.59
CA ALA A 157 -4.60 -26.47 7.53
C ALA A 157 -3.89 -25.95 6.26
N GLY A 158 -4.53 -26.03 5.08
CA GLY A 158 -3.95 -25.50 3.84
C GLY A 158 -3.86 -23.98 3.81
N ASP A 159 -4.86 -23.26 4.32
CA ASP A 159 -4.87 -21.79 4.34
C ASP A 159 -3.88 -21.26 5.39
N ARG A 160 -3.76 -21.97 6.51
CA ARG A 160 -2.75 -21.70 7.54
C ARG A 160 -1.34 -21.95 7.01
N ALA A 161 -1.11 -23.05 6.30
CA ALA A 161 0.18 -23.33 5.66
C ALA A 161 0.54 -22.24 4.64
N LEU A 162 -0.42 -21.82 3.81
CA LEU A 162 -0.25 -20.73 2.85
C LEU A 162 0.11 -19.41 3.57
N PHE A 163 -0.59 -19.08 4.67
CA PHE A 163 -0.31 -17.90 5.47
C PHE A 163 1.13 -17.89 6.01
N PHE A 164 1.57 -18.98 6.65
CA PHE A 164 2.93 -19.07 7.18
C PHE A 164 3.98 -19.11 6.08
N MET A 165 3.72 -19.78 4.97
CA MET A 165 4.61 -19.82 3.82
C MET A 165 4.84 -18.41 3.26
N THR A 166 3.77 -17.64 3.04
CA THR A 166 3.89 -16.26 2.54
C THR A 166 4.58 -15.35 3.56
N LEU A 167 4.30 -15.51 4.84
CA LEU A 167 4.96 -14.75 5.91
C LEU A 167 6.48 -15.02 5.93
N ILE A 168 6.87 -16.29 5.91
CA ILE A 168 8.28 -16.70 5.89
C ILE A 168 8.98 -16.20 4.63
N LEU A 169 8.36 -16.35 3.46
CA LEU A 169 8.91 -15.84 2.21
C LEU A 169 9.07 -14.33 2.21
N THR A 170 8.15 -13.59 2.83
CA THR A 170 8.27 -12.12 2.95
C THR A 170 9.49 -11.72 3.78
N VAL A 171 9.77 -12.46 4.84
CA VAL A 171 10.92 -12.17 5.73
C VAL A 171 12.25 -12.64 5.14
N LEU A 172 12.28 -13.83 4.54
CA LEU A 172 13.52 -14.44 4.04
C LEU A 172 13.91 -14.00 2.63
N SER A 173 12.97 -13.53 1.83
CA SER A 173 13.27 -13.10 0.46
C SER A 173 12.84 -11.64 0.25
N ASN A 174 11.68 -11.42 -0.31
CA ASN A 174 11.08 -10.10 -0.47
C ASN A 174 9.56 -10.22 -0.67
N LEU A 175 8.86 -9.10 -0.50
CA LEU A 175 7.41 -9.02 -0.63
C LEU A 175 6.91 -9.47 -2.01
N THR A 176 7.64 -9.20 -3.07
CA THR A 176 7.28 -9.53 -4.45
C THR A 176 7.19 -11.05 -4.65
N ILE A 177 8.23 -11.77 -4.23
CA ILE A 177 8.28 -13.24 -4.34
C ILE A 177 7.20 -13.86 -3.45
N ALA A 178 7.01 -13.33 -2.24
CA ALA A 178 6.00 -13.83 -1.32
C ALA A 178 4.58 -13.68 -1.91
N ILE A 179 4.25 -12.53 -2.52
CA ILE A 179 2.94 -12.31 -3.16
C ILE A 179 2.78 -13.19 -4.39
N ALA A 180 3.78 -13.28 -5.26
CA ALA A 180 3.72 -14.13 -6.44
C ALA A 180 3.48 -15.59 -6.05
N VAL A 181 4.35 -16.16 -5.22
CA VAL A 181 4.23 -17.55 -4.76
C VAL A 181 2.93 -17.77 -3.99
N GLY A 182 2.56 -16.84 -3.08
CA GLY A 182 1.32 -16.91 -2.31
C GLY A 182 0.08 -16.92 -3.18
N THR A 183 0.05 -16.06 -4.21
CA THR A 183 -1.08 -15.99 -5.16
C THR A 183 -1.20 -17.26 -5.98
N PHE A 184 -0.10 -17.75 -6.55
CA PHE A 184 -0.10 -18.98 -7.33
C PHE A 184 -0.47 -20.21 -6.48
N ALA A 185 0.10 -20.33 -5.28
CA ALA A 185 -0.22 -21.43 -4.38
C ALA A 185 -1.67 -21.34 -3.87
N GLY A 186 -2.17 -20.14 -3.57
CA GLY A 186 -3.56 -19.92 -3.18
C GLY A 186 -4.54 -20.28 -4.30
N LEU A 187 -4.21 -19.87 -5.54
CA LEU A 187 -5.01 -20.23 -6.71
C LEU A 187 -4.99 -21.75 -6.94
N ALA A 188 -3.82 -22.39 -6.86
CA ALA A 188 -3.70 -23.84 -6.99
C ALA A 188 -4.51 -24.60 -5.93
N LEU A 189 -4.43 -24.16 -4.65
CA LEU A 189 -5.24 -24.74 -3.57
C LEU A 189 -6.75 -24.57 -3.83
N ARG A 190 -7.16 -23.41 -4.36
CA ARG A 190 -8.54 -23.14 -4.71
C ARG A 190 -9.04 -24.02 -5.83
N LEU A 191 -8.25 -24.20 -6.89
CA LEU A 191 -8.57 -25.07 -8.02
C LEU A 191 -8.64 -26.55 -7.62
N LEU A 192 -7.74 -27.01 -6.76
CA LEU A 192 -7.72 -28.38 -6.25
C LEU A 192 -8.92 -28.70 -5.34
N ARG A 193 -9.43 -27.70 -4.61
CA ARG A 193 -10.56 -27.91 -3.69
C ARG A 193 -11.92 -28.00 -4.38
N LYS A 194 -12.05 -27.69 -5.69
CA LYS A 194 -13.33 -27.72 -6.45
C LYS A 194 -14.51 -26.96 -5.79
N GLU A 195 -14.29 -26.30 -4.66
CA GLU A 195 -15.29 -25.52 -3.91
C GLU A 195 -15.15 -24.05 -4.30
N VAL A 196 -15.69 -23.69 -5.44
CA VAL A 196 -15.91 -22.29 -5.78
C VAL A 196 -17.41 -22.06 -5.83
N GLU A 197 -18.04 -21.98 -4.67
CA GLU A 197 -19.15 -21.04 -4.55
C GLU A 197 -18.51 -19.66 -4.35
N PRO A 198 -18.73 -18.72 -5.27
CA PRO A 198 -18.44 -17.32 -4.98
C PRO A 198 -19.29 -16.99 -3.76
N GLU A 199 -18.68 -16.66 -2.65
CA GLU A 199 -19.39 -16.02 -1.55
C GLU A 199 -20.06 -14.78 -2.17
N GLU A 200 -21.37 -14.89 -2.45
CA GLU A 200 -22.12 -13.79 -3.04
C GLU A 200 -21.96 -12.62 -2.08
N TRP A 201 -21.21 -11.62 -2.54
CA TRP A 201 -21.03 -10.38 -1.79
C TRP A 201 -22.44 -9.79 -1.56
N LYS A 202 -22.95 -9.91 -0.34
CA LYS A 202 -24.18 -9.28 0.08
C LYS A 202 -23.84 -7.86 0.52
N PRO A 203 -24.45 -6.82 -0.11
CA PRO A 203 -24.27 -5.45 0.36
C PRO A 203 -24.70 -5.37 1.82
N ALA A 204 -23.96 -4.58 2.61
CA ALA A 204 -24.34 -4.33 4.00
C ALA A 204 -25.79 -3.83 4.06
N ASP A 205 -26.58 -4.44 4.91
CA ASP A 205 -27.98 -4.09 5.11
C ASP A 205 -28.06 -2.64 5.62
N ARG A 206 -28.53 -1.75 4.74
CA ARG A 206 -28.66 -0.32 5.06
C ARG A 206 -29.76 -0.03 6.11
N SER A 207 -30.56 -1.02 6.50
CA SER A 207 -31.59 -0.85 7.52
C SER A 207 -31.04 -0.78 8.95
N LYS A 208 -29.72 -1.03 9.14
CA LYS A 208 -29.05 -1.04 10.44
C LYS A 208 -28.09 0.15 10.65
N LEU A 209 -28.13 1.15 9.77
CA LEU A 209 -27.45 2.43 9.91
C LEU A 209 -28.45 3.53 10.15
#